data_0334fe11c1ba4925897999e849cbabc1
#
_entry.id   0334fe11c1ba4925897999e849cbabc1
#
_cell.length_a   1.000
_cell.length_b   1.000
_cell.length_c   1.000
_cell.angle_alpha   90.00
_cell.angle_beta   90.00
_cell.angle_gamma   90.00
#
_symmetry.space_group_name_H-M   'P 1'
#
loop_
_entity.id
_entity.type
_entity.pdbx_description
1 polymer ?
#
loop_
_entity_poly.entity_id
_entity_poly.type
_entity_poly.pdbx_seq_one_letter_code
_entity_poly.pdbx_strand_id
1 'polypeptide(L)'
;MKLLIIFCYLVINLYTLFPVYASRSSDSYDGNIFPIYAGNGSIVPPQTTLRDSINNKRISILFFYLDDNSDSKALAPAISGLDLIWRNSIDIIALTTDELQNRKQEDPNEEKFYWNGLIPQTLVLDGEGNVKYDKNGTIDIDQINKIISEIKGIDYEESSFSIESFNEYNSIISKRDDTKNK
;
A
#
# COMPACT_ATOMS: atom_id res chain seq x y z
N MET A 1 -18.84 45.23 -27.31
CA MET A 1 -18.72 44.84 -25.87
C MET A 1 -19.32 43.46 -25.59
N LYS A 2 -20.56 43.16 -25.95
CA LYS A 2 -21.20 41.81 -25.75
C LYS A 2 -20.47 40.65 -26.45
N LEU A 3 -20.01 40.84 -27.67
CA LEU A 3 -19.26 39.84 -28.44
C LEU A 3 -17.92 39.48 -27.81
N LEU A 4 -17.21 40.47 -27.24
CA LEU A 4 -15.95 40.27 -26.53
C LEU A 4 -16.16 39.46 -25.25
N ILE A 5 -17.23 39.70 -24.51
CA ILE A 5 -17.58 38.98 -23.30
C ILE A 5 -17.88 37.51 -23.64
N ILE A 6 -18.66 37.25 -24.71
CA ILE A 6 -18.98 35.89 -25.16
C ILE A 6 -17.70 35.17 -25.59
N PHE A 7 -16.80 35.83 -26.30
CA PHE A 7 -15.53 35.26 -26.73
C PHE A 7 -14.64 34.91 -25.52
N CYS A 8 -14.51 35.80 -24.53
CA CYS A 8 -13.75 35.52 -23.30
C CYS A 8 -14.34 34.35 -22.52
N TYR A 9 -15.69 34.27 -22.43
CA TYR A 9 -16.36 33.16 -21.75
C TYR A 9 -16.09 31.83 -22.45
N LEU A 10 -16.09 31.80 -23.77
CA LEU A 10 -15.83 30.61 -24.58
C LEU A 10 -14.37 30.14 -24.44
N VAL A 11 -13.42 31.09 -24.43
CA VAL A 11 -11.98 30.81 -24.21
C VAL A 11 -11.73 30.26 -22.80
N ILE A 12 -12.35 30.82 -21.76
CA ILE A 12 -12.21 30.33 -20.37
C ILE A 12 -12.73 28.91 -20.27
N ASN A 13 -13.89 28.57 -20.88
CA ASN A 13 -14.42 27.22 -20.87
C ASN A 13 -13.54 26.23 -21.63
N LEU A 14 -12.80 26.65 -22.67
CA LEU A 14 -11.88 25.79 -23.42
C LEU A 14 -10.69 25.36 -22.54
N TYR A 15 -10.20 26.23 -21.65
CA TYR A 15 -9.11 25.90 -20.74
C TYR A 15 -9.51 24.93 -19.61
N THR A 16 -10.80 24.82 -19.29
CA THR A 16 -11.30 23.88 -18.26
C THR A 16 -11.50 22.46 -18.76
N LEU A 17 -11.29 22.19 -20.05
CA LEU A 17 -11.51 20.87 -20.67
C LEU A 17 -10.27 19.96 -20.64
N PHE A 18 -9.14 20.42 -20.07
CA PHE A 18 -7.99 19.53 -19.94
C PHE A 18 -8.25 18.56 -18.79
N PRO A 19 -8.36 17.24 -19.09
CA PRO A 19 -8.49 16.26 -18.03
C PRO A 19 -7.22 16.23 -17.19
N VAL A 20 -7.36 16.34 -15.89
CA VAL A 20 -6.29 16.05 -14.94
C VAL A 20 -6.28 14.54 -14.74
N TYR A 21 -5.21 13.89 -15.15
CA TYR A 21 -5.03 12.46 -14.94
C TYR A 21 -4.13 12.24 -13.72
N ALA A 22 -4.58 11.43 -12.77
CA ALA A 22 -3.69 10.85 -11.78
C ALA A 22 -2.68 9.94 -12.50
N SER A 23 -1.41 10.08 -12.22
CA SER A 23 -0.35 9.31 -12.87
C SER A 23 0.42 8.48 -11.87
N ARG A 24 0.27 7.15 -11.94
CA ARG A 24 1.00 6.20 -11.12
C ARG A 24 2.52 6.28 -11.30
N SER A 25 2.98 6.68 -12.49
CA SER A 25 4.40 6.73 -12.85
C SER A 25 5.05 8.09 -12.63
N SER A 26 4.36 9.04 -12.02
CA SER A 26 4.90 10.37 -11.74
C SER A 26 4.98 10.63 -10.24
N ASP A 27 6.00 11.40 -9.84
CA ASP A 27 6.16 11.89 -8.48
C ASP A 27 5.31 13.17 -8.30
N SER A 28 3.99 13.00 -8.40
CA SER A 28 3.00 14.07 -8.20
C SER A 28 2.02 13.66 -7.11
N TYR A 29 1.54 14.62 -6.35
CA TYR A 29 0.49 14.37 -5.37
C TYR A 29 -0.88 14.33 -6.05
N ASP A 30 -1.50 13.17 -6.07
CA ASP A 30 -2.82 12.95 -6.66
C ASP A 30 -3.89 12.63 -5.59
N GLY A 31 -3.51 12.63 -4.33
CA GLY A 31 -4.26 12.18 -3.18
C GLY A 31 -3.70 10.88 -2.60
N ASN A 32 -4.40 10.29 -1.62
CA ASN A 32 -3.90 9.07 -0.98
C ASN A 32 -3.83 7.89 -1.96
N ILE A 33 -2.68 7.20 -1.96
CA ILE A 33 -2.36 6.16 -2.95
C ILE A 33 -3.26 4.92 -2.86
N PHE A 34 -3.78 4.56 -1.68
CA PHE A 34 -4.58 3.35 -1.52
C PHE A 34 -5.96 3.46 -2.19
N PRO A 35 -6.80 4.47 -1.93
CA PRO A 35 -8.07 4.60 -2.64
C PRO A 35 -7.89 4.85 -4.14
N ILE A 36 -6.83 5.59 -4.56
CA ILE A 36 -6.65 5.98 -5.96
C ILE A 36 -6.08 4.85 -6.81
N TYR A 37 -5.01 4.19 -6.34
CA TYR A 37 -4.26 3.22 -7.14
C TYR A 37 -4.51 1.76 -6.75
N ALA A 38 -5.05 1.49 -5.56
CA ALA A 38 -5.37 0.15 -5.08
C ALA A 38 -6.87 -0.10 -4.87
N GLY A 39 -7.72 0.93 -4.99
CA GLY A 39 -9.16 0.81 -4.75
C GLY A 39 -9.52 0.40 -3.32
N ASN A 40 -8.61 0.57 -2.36
CA ASN A 40 -8.77 0.15 -0.97
C ASN A 40 -8.46 1.28 0.01
N GLY A 41 -9.48 2.07 0.32
CA GLY A 41 -9.38 3.16 1.30
C GLY A 41 -9.42 2.70 2.77
N SER A 42 -9.65 1.40 3.05
CA SER A 42 -9.74 0.89 4.42
C SER A 42 -8.39 0.76 5.12
N ILE A 43 -7.30 0.76 4.36
CA ILE A 43 -5.92 0.67 4.89
C ILE A 43 -5.49 1.98 5.56
N VAL A 44 -6.05 3.10 5.15
CA VAL A 44 -5.67 4.43 5.64
C VAL A 44 -6.87 5.24 6.13
N PRO A 45 -6.80 5.82 7.36
CA PRO A 45 -5.72 5.65 8.32
C PRO A 45 -5.62 4.20 8.83
N PRO A 46 -4.44 3.76 9.36
CA PRO A 46 -4.31 2.44 9.96
C PRO A 46 -5.35 2.22 11.06
N GLN A 47 -5.93 1.02 11.10
CA GLN A 47 -6.99 0.70 12.07
C GLN A 47 -6.46 0.29 13.44
N THR A 48 -5.15 0.04 13.53
CA THR A 48 -4.45 -0.36 14.75
C THR A 48 -3.06 0.26 14.79
N THR A 49 -2.43 0.23 15.96
CA THR A 49 -1.03 0.61 16.16
C THR A 49 -0.14 -0.63 16.25
N LEU A 50 1.17 -0.47 16.01
CA LEU A 50 2.11 -1.58 16.19
C LEU A 50 2.11 -2.10 17.62
N ARG A 51 2.00 -1.21 18.61
CA ARG A 51 1.88 -1.57 20.03
C ARG A 51 0.69 -2.48 20.29
N ASP A 52 -0.47 -2.16 19.72
CA ASP A 52 -1.68 -2.97 19.90
C ASP A 52 -1.56 -4.32 19.17
N SER A 53 -0.96 -4.35 17.99
CA SER A 53 -0.70 -5.58 17.25
C SER A 53 0.23 -6.52 18.04
N ILE A 54 1.33 -6.00 18.61
CA ILE A 54 2.25 -6.78 19.44
C ILE A 54 1.54 -7.27 20.73
N ASN A 55 0.79 -6.40 21.40
CA ASN A 55 0.03 -6.80 22.60
C ASN A 55 -0.98 -7.92 22.32
N ASN A 56 -1.57 -7.93 21.13
CA ASN A 56 -2.51 -8.94 20.66
C ASN A 56 -1.82 -10.14 19.95
N LYS A 57 -0.48 -10.17 19.92
CA LYS A 57 0.33 -11.21 19.27
C LYS A 57 -0.03 -11.41 17.79
N ARG A 58 -0.27 -10.32 17.09
CA ARG A 58 -0.65 -10.33 15.68
C ARG A 58 0.56 -10.02 14.80
N ILE A 59 0.59 -10.64 13.62
CA ILE A 59 1.57 -10.32 12.58
C ILE A 59 1.25 -8.94 12.03
N SER A 60 2.26 -8.09 11.88
CA SER A 60 2.11 -6.74 11.35
C SER A 60 2.90 -6.55 10.08
N ILE A 61 2.31 -5.87 9.11
CA ILE A 61 3.01 -5.33 7.95
C ILE A 61 3.07 -3.81 8.12
N LEU A 62 4.28 -3.28 8.30
CA LEU A 62 4.52 -1.84 8.26
C LEU A 62 4.84 -1.44 6.82
N PHE A 63 4.18 -0.41 6.34
CA PHE A 63 4.43 0.17 5.03
C PHE A 63 4.65 1.68 5.14
N PHE A 64 5.90 2.12 4.99
CA PHE A 64 6.26 3.53 4.99
C PHE A 64 6.29 4.05 3.56
N TYR A 65 5.53 5.12 3.29
CA TYR A 65 5.32 5.61 1.94
C TYR A 65 5.14 7.13 1.87
N LEU A 66 5.13 7.68 0.65
CA LEU A 66 4.66 9.03 0.34
C LEU A 66 3.63 8.98 -0.78
N ASP A 67 2.60 9.80 -0.67
CA ASP A 67 1.51 9.87 -1.66
C ASP A 67 1.97 10.45 -3.02
N ASP A 68 3.04 11.22 -3.04
CA ASP A 68 3.63 11.80 -4.24
C ASP A 68 4.82 11.02 -4.81
N ASN A 69 5.10 9.81 -4.30
CA ASN A 69 6.20 8.98 -4.77
C ASN A 69 5.70 7.86 -5.70
N SER A 70 6.23 7.78 -6.91
CA SER A 70 5.82 6.80 -7.93
C SER A 70 6.03 5.34 -7.52
N ASP A 71 7.11 5.02 -6.79
CA ASP A 71 7.37 3.66 -6.31
C ASP A 71 6.37 3.27 -5.21
N SER A 72 5.99 4.21 -4.33
CA SER A 72 4.93 4.00 -3.33
C SER A 72 3.59 3.73 -3.99
N LYS A 73 3.23 4.51 -5.03
CA LYS A 73 2.02 4.30 -5.84
C LYS A 73 2.02 2.92 -6.51
N ALA A 74 3.17 2.50 -7.01
CA ALA A 74 3.33 1.19 -7.65
C ALA A 74 3.11 0.03 -6.68
N LEU A 75 3.47 0.18 -5.39
CA LEU A 75 3.34 -0.86 -4.37
C LEU A 75 1.96 -0.90 -3.69
N ALA A 76 1.18 0.18 -3.71
CA ALA A 76 -0.12 0.23 -3.04
C ALA A 76 -1.05 -0.95 -3.41
N PRO A 77 -1.19 -1.39 -4.69
CA PRO A 77 -1.96 -2.57 -5.03
C PRO A 77 -1.43 -3.87 -4.42
N ALA A 78 -0.10 -4.01 -4.30
CA ALA A 78 0.51 -5.19 -3.71
C ALA A 78 0.23 -5.29 -2.21
N ILE A 79 0.35 -4.19 -1.47
CA ILE A 79 0.00 -4.10 -0.04
C ILE A 79 -1.50 -4.35 0.16
N SER A 80 -2.36 -3.77 -0.69
CA SER A 80 -3.81 -4.04 -0.67
C SER A 80 -4.12 -5.51 -0.97
N GLY A 81 -3.34 -6.15 -1.85
CA GLY A 81 -3.44 -7.57 -2.14
C GLY A 81 -3.13 -8.45 -0.92
N LEU A 82 -2.11 -8.12 -0.13
CA LEU A 82 -1.81 -8.81 1.12
C LEU A 82 -2.96 -8.68 2.14
N ASP A 83 -3.56 -7.49 2.26
CA ASP A 83 -4.76 -7.28 3.08
C ASP A 83 -5.91 -8.20 2.64
N LEU A 84 -6.14 -8.33 1.34
CA LEU A 84 -7.19 -9.17 0.80
C LEU A 84 -6.94 -10.67 1.02
N ILE A 85 -5.69 -11.14 0.89
CA ILE A 85 -5.32 -12.56 1.11
C ILE A 85 -5.45 -12.92 2.58
N TRP A 86 -4.89 -12.11 3.46
CA TRP A 86 -4.73 -12.43 4.88
C TRP A 86 -5.85 -11.86 5.77
N ARG A 87 -6.55 -10.81 5.30
CA ARG A 87 -7.68 -10.16 5.99
C ARG A 87 -7.42 -9.98 7.49
N ASN A 88 -8.31 -10.53 8.32
CA ASN A 88 -8.24 -10.42 9.78
C ASN A 88 -7.07 -11.21 10.42
N SER A 89 -6.23 -11.86 9.62
CA SER A 89 -5.11 -12.67 10.12
C SER A 89 -3.85 -11.88 10.40
N ILE A 90 -3.72 -10.70 9.81
CA ILE A 90 -2.60 -9.78 9.96
C ILE A 90 -3.12 -8.35 10.16
N ASP A 91 -2.25 -7.47 10.59
CA ASP A 91 -2.52 -6.03 10.67
C ASP A 91 -1.64 -5.31 9.63
N ILE A 92 -2.26 -4.46 8.80
CA ILE A 92 -1.54 -3.59 7.89
C ILE A 92 -1.53 -2.18 8.46
N ILE A 93 -0.33 -1.64 8.68
CA ILE A 93 -0.08 -0.33 9.27
C ILE A 93 0.68 0.49 8.24
N ALA A 94 -0.07 1.20 7.39
CA ALA A 94 0.47 2.05 6.35
C ALA A 94 0.58 3.50 6.84
N LEU A 95 1.78 4.07 6.77
CA LEU A 95 2.11 5.37 7.35
C LEU A 95 2.82 6.25 6.33
N THR A 96 2.35 7.48 6.18
CA THR A 96 3.11 8.49 5.44
C THR A 96 4.32 8.96 6.24
N THR A 97 5.44 9.21 5.56
CA THR A 97 6.69 9.57 6.23
C THR A 97 6.87 11.08 6.43
N ASP A 98 5.91 11.90 6.00
CA ASP A 98 5.96 13.36 6.13
C ASP A 98 6.20 13.83 7.57
N GLU A 99 5.59 13.15 8.54
CA GLU A 99 5.69 13.49 9.95
C GLU A 99 6.87 12.80 10.68
N LEU A 100 7.56 11.85 10.01
CA LEU A 100 8.59 11.03 10.65
C LEU A 100 9.97 11.67 10.65
N GLN A 101 10.24 12.60 9.73
CA GLN A 101 11.58 13.09 9.39
C GLN A 101 12.36 13.75 10.55
N ASN A 102 11.73 14.14 11.64
CA ASN A 102 12.36 14.91 12.72
C ASN A 102 12.36 14.23 14.09
N ARG A 103 12.02 12.94 14.19
CA ARG A 103 11.91 12.26 15.48
C ARG A 103 12.67 10.94 15.48
N LYS A 104 13.77 10.88 16.22
CA LYS A 104 14.34 9.61 16.64
C LYS A 104 13.38 8.94 17.61
N GLN A 105 13.00 7.71 17.32
CA GLN A 105 12.21 6.88 18.21
C GLN A 105 13.07 5.74 18.72
N GLU A 106 13.07 5.52 20.04
CA GLU A 106 13.86 4.48 20.71
C GLU A 106 12.99 3.31 21.17
N ASP A 107 11.66 3.45 21.11
CA ASP A 107 10.73 2.41 21.53
C ASP A 107 10.41 1.43 20.40
N PRO A 108 10.79 0.14 20.50
CA PRO A 108 10.51 -0.87 19.47
C PRO A 108 9.02 -1.22 19.35
N ASN A 109 8.14 -0.71 20.22
CA ASN A 109 6.69 -0.83 20.08
C ASN A 109 6.07 0.30 19.24
N GLU A 110 6.89 1.21 18.74
CA GLU A 110 6.43 2.33 17.90
C GLU A 110 6.89 2.10 16.45
N GLU A 111 6.01 2.37 15.49
CA GLU A 111 6.26 2.16 14.06
C GLU A 111 7.51 2.90 13.58
N LYS A 112 7.72 4.12 14.09
CA LYS A 112 8.85 5.00 13.73
C LYS A 112 10.22 4.40 14.04
N PHE A 113 10.30 3.49 14.99
CA PHE A 113 11.55 2.78 15.33
C PHE A 113 12.12 2.02 14.13
N TYR A 114 11.26 1.52 13.27
CA TYR A 114 11.62 0.67 12.13
C TYR A 114 11.91 1.43 10.85
N TRP A 115 11.57 2.74 10.80
CA TRP A 115 11.79 3.51 9.58
C TRP A 115 13.28 3.83 9.38
N ASN A 116 13.82 3.36 8.25
CA ASN A 116 15.25 3.51 7.91
C ASN A 116 15.59 4.77 7.10
N GLY A 117 14.61 5.65 6.82
CA GLY A 117 14.80 6.89 6.07
C GLY A 117 14.64 6.77 4.56
N LEU A 118 14.32 5.58 4.04
CA LEU A 118 14.08 5.34 2.61
C LEU A 118 12.63 4.93 2.35
N ILE A 119 12.08 5.32 1.21
CA ILE A 119 10.71 5.02 0.79
C ILE A 119 10.68 4.44 -0.62
N PRO A 120 9.68 3.58 -0.91
CA PRO A 120 8.84 2.90 0.07
C PRO A 120 9.64 1.87 0.87
N GLN A 121 9.28 1.65 2.13
CA GLN A 121 9.84 0.58 2.97
C GLN A 121 8.71 -0.33 3.43
N THR A 122 8.91 -1.64 3.29
CA THR A 122 7.96 -2.67 3.74
C THR A 122 8.64 -3.60 4.73
N LEU A 123 8.04 -3.76 5.92
CA LEU A 123 8.50 -4.72 6.93
C LEU A 123 7.37 -5.69 7.27
N VAL A 124 7.75 -6.92 7.63
CA VAL A 124 6.87 -7.90 8.27
C VAL A 124 7.42 -8.20 9.66
N LEU A 125 6.60 -8.04 10.67
CA LEU A 125 6.91 -8.37 12.06
C LEU A 125 6.02 -9.50 12.53
N ASP A 126 6.60 -10.43 13.32
CA ASP A 126 5.79 -11.45 14.00
C ASP A 126 5.02 -10.85 15.19
N GLY A 127 4.22 -11.67 15.87
CA GLY A 127 3.41 -11.26 17.02
C GLY A 127 4.21 -10.87 18.26
N GLU A 128 5.54 -10.99 18.22
CA GLU A 128 6.46 -10.59 19.30
C GLU A 128 7.26 -9.35 18.92
N GLY A 129 7.01 -8.77 17.74
CA GLY A 129 7.71 -7.59 17.23
C GLY A 129 9.05 -7.87 16.58
N ASN A 130 9.39 -9.16 16.33
CA ASN A 130 10.63 -9.48 15.62
C ASN A 130 10.46 -9.27 14.12
N VAL A 131 11.42 -8.58 13.50
CA VAL A 131 11.44 -8.35 12.05
C VAL A 131 11.78 -9.65 11.33
N LYS A 132 10.89 -10.07 10.42
CA LYS A 132 11.05 -11.24 9.55
C LYS A 132 11.35 -10.86 8.10
N TYR A 133 11.00 -9.63 7.72
CA TYR A 133 11.25 -9.06 6.40
C TYR A 133 11.44 -7.55 6.53
N ASP A 134 12.39 -6.99 5.83
CA ASP A 134 12.62 -5.53 5.71
C ASP A 134 13.22 -5.24 4.34
N LYS A 135 12.51 -4.45 3.53
CA LYS A 135 12.97 -4.11 2.18
C LYS A 135 12.48 -2.73 1.75
N ASN A 136 13.36 -2.02 1.05
CA ASN A 136 13.02 -0.78 0.35
C ASN A 136 12.74 -1.06 -1.13
N GLY A 137 11.84 -0.27 -1.71
CA GLY A 137 11.44 -0.40 -3.12
C GLY A 137 10.59 -1.65 -3.37
N THR A 138 10.80 -2.29 -4.52
CA THR A 138 10.01 -3.44 -4.98
C THR A 138 10.08 -4.61 -4.00
N ILE A 139 8.92 -5.16 -3.65
CA ILE A 139 8.76 -6.29 -2.73
C ILE A 139 8.47 -7.59 -3.50
N ASP A 140 8.77 -8.71 -2.86
CA ASP A 140 8.42 -10.05 -3.31
C ASP A 140 7.21 -10.55 -2.49
N ILE A 141 6.04 -10.58 -3.13
CA ILE A 141 4.78 -10.95 -2.47
C ILE A 141 4.77 -12.42 -2.06
N ASP A 142 5.34 -13.32 -2.88
CA ASP A 142 5.39 -14.73 -2.56
C ASP A 142 6.32 -14.98 -1.36
N GLN A 143 7.43 -14.26 -1.26
CA GLN A 143 8.30 -14.31 -0.09
C GLN A 143 7.56 -13.83 1.17
N ILE A 144 6.81 -12.74 1.10
CA ILE A 144 6.02 -12.23 2.23
C ILE A 144 4.94 -13.24 2.62
N ASN A 145 4.20 -13.77 1.66
CA ASN A 145 3.19 -14.79 1.91
C ASN A 145 3.78 -16.05 2.57
N LYS A 146 4.94 -16.50 2.12
CA LYS A 146 5.66 -17.63 2.72
C LYS A 146 6.04 -17.35 4.17
N ILE A 147 6.61 -16.18 4.45
CA ILE A 147 6.97 -15.77 5.81
C ILE A 147 5.74 -15.75 6.73
N ILE A 148 4.62 -15.16 6.27
CA ILE A 148 3.38 -15.12 7.06
C ILE A 148 2.85 -16.55 7.31
N SER A 149 2.89 -17.41 6.31
CA SER A 149 2.46 -18.82 6.43
C SER A 149 3.32 -19.58 7.43
N GLU A 150 4.64 -19.40 7.39
CA GLU A 150 5.59 -20.01 8.33
C GLU A 150 5.30 -19.56 9.77
N ILE A 151 5.10 -18.24 10.01
CA ILE A 151 4.74 -17.74 11.33
C ILE A 151 3.42 -18.33 11.83
N LYS A 152 2.45 -18.53 10.93
CA LYS A 152 1.13 -19.08 11.27
C LYS A 152 1.09 -20.60 11.34
N GLY A 153 2.16 -21.31 10.92
CA GLY A 153 2.23 -22.75 10.86
C GLY A 153 1.24 -23.38 9.87
N ILE A 154 0.99 -22.72 8.73
CA ILE A 154 0.12 -23.20 7.65
C ILE A 154 0.92 -23.36 6.36
N ASP A 155 0.55 -24.35 5.55
CA ASP A 155 1.16 -24.55 4.24
C ASP A 155 0.72 -23.43 3.27
N TYR A 156 1.67 -22.87 2.58
CA TYR A 156 1.45 -21.88 1.52
C TYR A 156 1.89 -22.46 0.18
N GLU A 157 0.94 -22.60 -0.73
CA GLU A 157 1.27 -22.95 -2.12
C GLU A 157 1.76 -21.68 -2.83
N GLU A 158 3.01 -21.71 -3.30
CA GLU A 158 3.63 -20.63 -4.03
C GLU A 158 2.78 -20.30 -5.28
N SER A 159 2.23 -19.10 -5.31
CA SER A 159 1.53 -18.61 -6.48
C SER A 159 2.47 -17.69 -7.27
N SER A 160 2.77 -18.05 -8.50
CA SER A 160 3.62 -17.28 -9.41
C SER A 160 2.95 -15.96 -9.84
N PHE A 161 2.77 -15.02 -8.90
CA PHE A 161 2.13 -13.75 -9.19
C PHE A 161 3.12 -12.59 -9.10
N SER A 162 3.41 -11.96 -10.23
CA SER A 162 3.86 -10.57 -10.23
C SER A 162 2.63 -9.67 -10.31
N ILE A 163 2.30 -8.98 -9.23
CA ILE A 163 1.16 -8.06 -9.20
C ILE A 163 1.65 -6.70 -9.68
N GLU A 164 1.39 -6.37 -10.94
CA GLU A 164 1.69 -5.06 -11.49
C GLU A 164 0.55 -4.05 -11.28
N SER A 165 -0.69 -4.55 -11.16
CA SER A 165 -1.87 -3.72 -10.93
C SER A 165 -2.96 -4.42 -10.14
N PHE A 166 -3.87 -3.67 -9.54
CA PHE A 166 -5.04 -4.19 -8.84
C PHE A 166 -5.97 -5.01 -9.77
N ASN A 167 -6.08 -4.60 -11.03
CA ASN A 167 -6.89 -5.33 -12.01
C ASN A 167 -6.29 -6.70 -12.35
N GLU A 168 -4.97 -6.81 -12.43
CA GLU A 168 -4.27 -8.08 -12.62
C GLU A 168 -4.47 -8.99 -11.41
N TYR A 169 -4.39 -8.45 -10.19
CA TYR A 169 -4.65 -9.18 -8.97
C TYR A 169 -6.07 -9.79 -8.94
N ASN A 170 -7.09 -8.99 -9.26
CA ASN A 170 -8.47 -9.47 -9.32
C ASN A 170 -8.68 -10.55 -10.39
N SER A 171 -8.03 -10.43 -11.55
CA SER A 171 -8.11 -11.44 -12.62
C SER A 171 -7.48 -12.78 -12.23
N ILE A 172 -6.48 -12.74 -11.35
CA ILE A 172 -5.77 -13.89 -10.83
C ILE A 172 -6.62 -14.64 -9.79
N ILE A 173 -7.28 -13.89 -8.88
CA ILE A 173 -8.19 -14.50 -7.89
C ILE A 173 -9.36 -15.21 -8.57
N SER A 174 -9.97 -14.60 -9.59
CA SER A 174 -11.06 -15.24 -10.33
C SER A 174 -10.65 -16.54 -11.03
N LYS A 175 -9.42 -16.60 -11.57
CA LYS A 175 -8.88 -17.84 -12.16
C LYS A 175 -8.62 -18.94 -11.13
N ARG A 176 -8.25 -18.58 -9.88
CA ARG A 176 -8.00 -19.56 -8.82
C ARG A 176 -9.29 -20.26 -8.36
N ASP A 177 -10.40 -19.53 -8.31
CA ASP A 177 -11.70 -20.11 -7.94
C ASP A 177 -12.20 -21.10 -8.99
N ASP A 178 -11.95 -20.85 -10.27
CA ASP A 178 -12.35 -21.75 -11.37
C ASP A 178 -11.60 -23.09 -11.35
N THR A 179 -10.41 -23.14 -10.78
CA THR A 179 -9.60 -24.38 -10.70
C THR A 179 -9.94 -25.26 -9.50
N LYS A 180 -10.58 -24.73 -8.47
CA LYS A 180 -11.02 -25.50 -7.29
C LYS A 180 -12.37 -26.21 -7.49
N ASN A 181 -13.10 -25.87 -8.54
CA ASN A 181 -14.42 -26.43 -8.85
C ASN A 181 -14.38 -27.48 -9.99
N LYS A 182 -13.23 -28.01 -10.34
CA LYS A 182 -13.03 -29.15 -11.23
C LYS A 182 -12.44 -30.34 -10.47
#